data_2aa1e9b52f13d7a3a7b41270d99bda99
#
_entry.id   2aa1e9b52f13d7a3a7b41270d99bda99
#
_cell.length_a   1.000
_cell.length_b   1.000
_cell.length_c   1.000
_cell.angle_alpha   90.00
_cell.angle_beta   90.00
_cell.angle_gamma   90.00
#
_symmetry.space_group_name_H-M   'P 1'
#
loop_
_entity.id
_entity.type
_entity.pdbx_description
1 polymer ?
#
loop_
_entity_poly.entity_id
_entity_poly.type
_entity_poly.pdbx_seq_one_letter_code
_entity_poly.pdbx_strand_id
1 'polypeptide(L)'
;MPVEMIGWIAPRVSSELIPASGPPFDAEVLAETARIHERAGFDRVLIGYFSEAPDGFLVGAHAASVTERLGFLLAHRPGFVAPPVAARKLATLDQLSSGRLAVHIISGGSDADQAKDGDWADHEARYRRSAEYIALLRRTWTESAPFDHTGEFYRTRGTWSEIRCRQEPHIPIYGGGGSDAAIRALAPHVDIYMLWGEPLRETAAFMDRVRQEAALSGRNPSFSLSTRPILAATEGEAWDRARAILDRVLANRGGAPAPRRQNVGSQRLLQAAAEAEVHDTCLWTSLAVATGAQGNSTALVGTPEAVAKALLEYYKLGATSLLIRGYDPRPDAVQYGEELIPRLRELVAAHDAARRPIT
;
A
#
# COMPACT_ATOMS: atom_id res chain seq x y z
N MET A 1 19.26 5.11 1.90
CA MET A 1 18.17 5.56 2.81
C MET A 1 17.68 4.35 3.58
N PRO A 2 17.26 4.46 4.84
CA PRO A 2 16.67 3.32 5.54
C PRO A 2 15.42 2.84 4.78
N VAL A 3 15.18 1.52 4.80
CA VAL A 3 13.95 0.95 4.25
C VAL A 3 12.74 1.40 5.08
N GLU A 4 11.68 1.85 4.40
CA GLU A 4 10.43 2.23 5.07
C GLU A 4 9.55 1.00 5.27
N MET A 5 9.10 0.77 6.50
CA MET A 5 8.22 -0.34 6.86
C MET A 5 6.79 0.17 7.04
N ILE A 6 5.87 -0.34 6.23
CA ILE A 6 4.46 0.06 6.24
C ILE A 6 3.62 -1.09 6.76
N GLY A 7 2.82 -0.83 7.80
CA GLY A 7 1.82 -1.76 8.33
C GLY A 7 0.42 -1.48 7.79
N TRP A 8 -0.58 -2.02 8.49
CA TRP A 8 -2.00 -1.82 8.16
C TRP A 8 -2.82 -1.62 9.43
N ILE A 9 -3.68 -0.61 9.44
CA ILE A 9 -4.64 -0.41 10.53
C ILE A 9 -6.08 -0.32 10.02
N ALA A 10 -6.99 -0.76 10.87
CA ALA A 10 -8.43 -0.63 10.67
C ALA A 10 -9.14 -0.45 12.02
N PRO A 11 -10.33 0.18 12.04
CA PRO A 11 -11.08 0.40 13.28
C PRO A 11 -11.77 -0.86 13.83
N ARG A 12 -11.53 -2.01 13.22
CA ARG A 12 -12.02 -3.33 13.63
C ARG A 12 -10.99 -4.40 13.29
N VAL A 13 -10.74 -5.32 14.20
CA VAL A 13 -9.87 -6.47 13.92
C VAL A 13 -10.61 -7.44 13.01
N SER A 14 -10.04 -7.69 11.83
CA SER A 14 -10.50 -8.73 10.91
C SER A 14 -9.40 -9.10 9.94
N SER A 15 -9.44 -10.32 9.46
CA SER A 15 -8.55 -10.84 8.42
C SER A 15 -9.22 -12.02 7.71
N GLU A 16 -8.51 -12.66 6.81
CA GLU A 16 -8.94 -13.90 6.19
C GLU A 16 -9.09 -15.05 7.21
N LEU A 17 -8.40 -14.96 8.37
CA LEU A 17 -8.52 -15.92 9.48
C LEU A 17 -9.55 -15.52 10.51
N ILE A 18 -9.72 -14.22 10.73
CA ILE A 18 -10.54 -13.66 11.79
C ILE A 18 -11.75 -12.99 11.15
N PRO A 19 -12.92 -13.63 11.21
CA PRO A 19 -14.17 -13.02 10.76
C PRO A 19 -14.43 -11.71 11.49
N ALA A 20 -14.93 -10.72 10.76
CA ALA A 20 -15.28 -9.44 11.35
C ALA A 20 -16.37 -9.62 12.42
N SER A 21 -16.13 -9.13 13.62
CA SER A 21 -17.05 -9.17 14.77
C SER A 21 -17.08 -7.81 15.47
N GLY A 22 -18.15 -7.56 16.24
CA GLY A 22 -18.34 -6.28 16.92
C GLY A 22 -18.75 -5.13 15.99
N PRO A 23 -18.70 -3.89 16.48
CA PRO A 23 -19.10 -2.71 15.71
C PRO A 23 -18.17 -2.49 14.52
N PRO A 24 -18.64 -1.87 13.42
CA PRO A 24 -17.82 -1.57 12.26
C PRO A 24 -16.74 -0.51 12.55
N PHE A 25 -16.92 0.26 13.62
CA PHE A 25 -15.94 1.24 14.11
C PHE A 25 -15.82 1.14 15.63
N ASP A 26 -14.60 0.93 16.10
CA ASP A 26 -14.21 0.94 17.50
C ASP A 26 -12.95 1.81 17.66
N ALA A 27 -13.07 2.92 18.37
CA ALA A 27 -11.99 3.90 18.54
C ALA A 27 -10.82 3.34 19.35
N GLU A 28 -11.10 2.52 20.38
CA GLU A 28 -10.06 1.90 21.21
C GLU A 28 -9.31 0.82 20.44
N VAL A 29 -10.01 0.03 19.62
CA VAL A 29 -9.38 -0.95 18.72
C VAL A 29 -8.45 -0.24 17.73
N LEU A 30 -8.88 0.87 17.15
CA LEU A 30 -8.07 1.66 16.24
C LEU A 30 -6.83 2.25 16.94
N ALA A 31 -7.04 2.90 18.10
CA ALA A 31 -5.97 3.50 18.89
C ALA A 31 -4.92 2.48 19.32
N GLU A 32 -5.35 1.34 19.86
CA GLU A 32 -4.43 0.29 20.30
C GLU A 32 -3.67 -0.33 19.12
N THR A 33 -4.33 -0.56 17.98
CA THR A 33 -3.67 -1.10 16.79
C THR A 33 -2.63 -0.11 16.25
N ALA A 34 -2.90 1.19 16.25
CA ALA A 34 -1.93 2.21 15.85
C ALA A 34 -0.72 2.24 16.80
N ARG A 35 -0.96 2.22 18.11
CA ARG A 35 0.13 2.16 19.12
C ARG A 35 0.98 0.90 19.03
N ILE A 36 0.36 -0.26 18.73
CA ILE A 36 1.11 -1.52 18.50
C ILE A 36 2.08 -1.34 17.33
N HIS A 37 1.64 -0.81 16.19
CA HIS A 37 2.51 -0.58 15.04
C HIS A 37 3.62 0.42 15.35
N GLU A 38 3.31 1.50 16.09
CA GLU A 38 4.33 2.47 16.51
C GLU A 38 5.40 1.84 17.39
N ARG A 39 5.00 1.05 18.42
CA ARG A 39 5.93 0.33 19.31
C ARG A 39 6.74 -0.72 18.57
N ALA A 40 6.12 -1.41 17.61
CA ALA A 40 6.76 -2.40 16.74
C ALA A 40 7.75 -1.79 15.74
N GLY A 41 7.87 -0.46 15.68
CA GLY A 41 8.86 0.21 14.85
C GLY A 41 8.47 0.32 13.37
N PHE A 42 7.20 0.22 13.04
CA PHE A 42 6.73 0.62 11.72
C PHE A 42 6.90 2.12 11.52
N ASP A 43 7.32 2.51 10.33
CA ASP A 43 7.46 3.92 9.96
C ASP A 43 6.11 4.52 9.60
N ARG A 44 5.21 3.71 9.02
CA ARG A 44 3.90 4.14 8.52
C ARG A 44 2.88 3.01 8.60
N VAL A 45 1.60 3.35 8.54
CA VAL A 45 0.50 2.40 8.37
C VAL A 45 -0.42 2.81 7.25
N LEU A 46 -0.88 1.84 6.46
CA LEU A 46 -1.89 2.05 5.44
C LEU A 46 -3.28 2.05 6.07
N ILE A 47 -4.06 3.07 5.75
CA ILE A 47 -5.50 3.17 6.02
C ILE A 47 -6.21 2.90 4.70
N GLY A 48 -6.86 1.74 4.59
CA GLY A 48 -7.53 1.31 3.37
C GLY A 48 -8.81 2.09 3.07
N TYR A 49 -9.24 2.06 1.83
CA TYR A 49 -10.53 2.60 1.38
C TYR A 49 -11.36 1.47 0.77
N PHE A 50 -12.57 1.31 1.27
CA PHE A 50 -13.64 0.45 0.72
C PHE A 50 -14.96 1.20 0.87
N SER A 51 -15.90 1.01 -0.04
CA SER A 51 -17.21 1.70 -0.02
C SER A 51 -18.06 1.42 1.23
N GLU A 52 -17.72 0.36 1.98
CA GLU A 52 -18.39 0.00 3.24
C GLU A 52 -17.56 0.33 4.49
N ALA A 53 -16.37 0.92 4.30
CA ALA A 53 -15.47 1.22 5.41
C ALA A 53 -15.74 2.62 6.00
N PRO A 54 -15.38 2.84 7.27
CA PRO A 54 -15.35 4.18 7.86
C PRO A 54 -14.47 5.14 7.07
N ASP A 55 -14.79 6.45 7.16
CA ASP A 55 -14.06 7.51 6.46
C ASP A 55 -12.57 7.53 6.86
N GLY A 56 -11.68 7.42 5.87
CA GLY A 56 -10.25 7.31 6.09
C GLY A 56 -9.61 8.57 6.67
N PHE A 57 -10.12 9.77 6.40
CA PHE A 57 -9.60 11.01 6.99
C PHE A 57 -9.85 11.07 8.49
N LEU A 58 -11.06 10.65 8.94
CA LEU A 58 -11.39 10.61 10.36
C LEU A 58 -10.63 9.51 11.09
N VAL A 59 -10.47 8.32 10.46
CA VAL A 59 -9.63 7.24 10.97
C VAL A 59 -8.17 7.72 11.12
N GLY A 60 -7.63 8.40 10.11
CA GLY A 60 -6.28 8.96 10.13
C GLY A 60 -6.09 10.04 11.20
N ALA A 61 -7.06 10.95 11.34
CA ALA A 61 -7.02 12.01 12.36
C ALA A 61 -7.02 11.42 13.79
N HIS A 62 -7.87 10.41 14.05
CA HIS A 62 -7.89 9.74 15.35
C HIS A 62 -6.57 8.99 15.61
N ALA A 63 -6.07 8.21 14.66
CA ALA A 63 -4.81 7.49 14.81
C ALA A 63 -3.63 8.46 15.03
N ALA A 64 -3.60 9.61 14.36
CA ALA A 64 -2.58 10.64 14.53
C ALA A 64 -2.60 11.28 15.91
N SER A 65 -3.78 11.41 16.54
CA SER A 65 -3.93 12.00 17.88
C SER A 65 -3.45 11.11 19.02
N VAL A 66 -3.26 9.80 18.76
CA VAL A 66 -2.87 8.79 19.77
C VAL A 66 -1.48 8.20 19.54
N THR A 67 -0.74 8.73 18.57
CA THR A 67 0.62 8.32 18.21
C THR A 67 1.53 9.54 18.00
N GLU A 68 2.84 9.38 18.18
CA GLU A 68 3.80 10.48 18.11
C GLU A 68 4.65 10.47 16.83
N ARG A 69 5.05 9.27 16.38
CA ARG A 69 6.00 9.08 15.27
C ARG A 69 5.41 8.37 14.07
N LEU A 70 4.39 7.53 14.31
CA LEU A 70 3.78 6.71 13.26
C LEU A 70 3.23 7.57 12.13
N GLY A 71 3.67 7.29 10.90
CA GLY A 71 3.15 7.92 9.69
C GLY A 71 1.88 7.23 9.19
N PHE A 72 1.16 7.92 8.30
CA PHE A 72 -0.12 7.44 7.76
C PHE A 72 -0.09 7.49 6.23
N LEU A 73 -0.39 6.36 5.59
CA LEU A 73 -0.64 6.25 4.15
C LEU A 73 -2.15 6.15 3.94
N LEU A 74 -2.78 7.27 3.64
CA LEU A 74 -4.23 7.35 3.48
C LEU A 74 -4.62 6.95 2.06
N ALA A 75 -5.32 5.82 1.90
CA ALA A 75 -5.94 5.48 0.62
C ALA A 75 -7.06 6.46 0.31
N HIS A 76 -7.00 7.08 -0.87
CA HIS A 76 -7.97 8.06 -1.34
C HIS A 76 -8.39 7.76 -2.77
N ARG A 77 -9.70 7.78 -3.00
CA ARG A 77 -10.30 7.47 -4.31
C ARG A 77 -10.74 8.77 -4.99
N PRO A 78 -10.14 9.15 -6.14
CA PRO A 78 -10.61 10.26 -6.97
C PRO A 78 -12.03 10.03 -7.47
N GLY A 79 -12.80 11.12 -7.59
CA GLY A 79 -14.16 11.09 -8.11
C GLY A 79 -15.25 11.42 -7.08
N PHE A 80 -14.99 11.21 -5.78
CA PHE A 80 -15.98 11.43 -4.73
C PHE A 80 -15.80 12.75 -3.97
N VAL A 81 -14.60 13.30 -3.98
CA VAL A 81 -14.27 14.61 -3.41
C VAL A 81 -13.53 15.42 -4.46
N ALA A 82 -13.97 16.64 -4.74
CA ALA A 82 -13.30 17.52 -5.70
C ALA A 82 -11.82 17.74 -5.31
N PRO A 83 -10.86 17.74 -6.28
CA PRO A 83 -9.42 17.81 -5.97
C PRO A 83 -9.01 18.97 -5.07
N PRO A 84 -9.50 20.24 -5.23
CA PRO A 84 -9.13 21.33 -4.32
C PRO A 84 -9.65 21.14 -2.90
N VAL A 85 -10.81 20.48 -2.74
CA VAL A 85 -11.36 20.14 -1.42
C VAL A 85 -10.52 19.06 -0.76
N ALA A 86 -10.18 18.02 -1.50
CA ALA A 86 -9.31 16.95 -1.01
C ALA A 86 -7.91 17.48 -0.67
N ALA A 87 -7.36 18.38 -1.47
CA ALA A 87 -6.07 19.01 -1.20
C ALA A 87 -6.07 19.72 0.16
N ARG A 88 -7.12 20.49 0.47
CA ARG A 88 -7.26 21.14 1.79
C ARG A 88 -7.44 20.13 2.93
N LYS A 89 -8.25 19.09 2.73
CA LYS A 89 -8.42 18.02 3.75
C LYS A 89 -7.10 17.34 4.05
N LEU A 90 -6.34 16.96 3.01
CA LEU A 90 -5.04 16.32 3.14
C LEU A 90 -4.02 17.26 3.82
N ALA A 91 -3.93 18.52 3.40
CA ALA A 91 -3.04 19.50 4.04
C ALA A 91 -3.41 19.72 5.52
N THR A 92 -4.70 19.77 5.85
CA THR A 92 -5.15 19.87 7.25
C THR A 92 -4.74 18.65 8.07
N LEU A 93 -4.90 17.43 7.53
CA LEU A 93 -4.49 16.21 8.21
C LEU A 93 -2.96 16.12 8.34
N ASP A 94 -2.22 16.62 7.35
CA ASP A 94 -0.76 16.71 7.39
C ASP A 94 -0.29 17.66 8.51
N GLN A 95 -0.95 18.81 8.69
CA GLN A 95 -0.69 19.71 9.82
C GLN A 95 -1.02 19.04 11.17
N LEU A 96 -2.19 18.40 11.29
CA LEU A 96 -2.61 17.68 12.50
C LEU A 96 -1.66 16.54 12.86
N SER A 97 -1.16 15.81 11.88
CA SER A 97 -0.21 14.72 12.06
C SER A 97 1.25 15.17 12.15
N SER A 98 1.52 16.49 12.16
CA SER A 98 2.88 17.03 12.19
C SER A 98 3.79 16.55 11.05
N GLY A 99 3.24 16.46 9.81
CA GLY A 99 3.99 16.08 8.62
C GLY A 99 4.17 14.56 8.46
N ARG A 100 3.30 13.75 9.07
CA ARG A 100 3.37 12.29 9.02
C ARG A 100 2.44 11.66 7.96
N LEU A 101 1.74 12.47 7.16
CA LEU A 101 0.80 11.99 6.16
C LEU A 101 1.49 11.63 4.83
N ALA A 102 1.00 10.60 4.17
CA ALA A 102 1.14 10.34 2.74
C ALA A 102 -0.23 9.95 2.18
N VAL A 103 -0.43 10.12 0.88
CA VAL A 103 -1.69 9.75 0.23
C VAL A 103 -1.45 8.66 -0.81
N HIS A 104 -2.26 7.61 -0.76
CA HIS A 104 -2.29 6.55 -1.78
C HIS A 104 -3.50 6.76 -2.69
N ILE A 105 -3.26 7.25 -3.89
CA ILE A 105 -4.30 7.43 -4.91
C ILE A 105 -4.65 6.08 -5.51
N ILE A 106 -5.89 5.64 -5.30
CA ILE A 106 -6.44 4.37 -5.81
C ILE A 106 -7.52 4.64 -6.85
N SER A 107 -7.36 4.08 -8.05
CA SER A 107 -8.33 4.28 -9.15
C SER A 107 -9.53 3.32 -9.10
N GLY A 108 -9.50 2.37 -8.17
CA GLY A 108 -10.55 1.36 -7.98
C GLY A 108 -10.38 0.10 -8.82
N GLY A 109 -10.33 -1.05 -8.15
CA GLY A 109 -10.13 -2.37 -8.76
C GLY A 109 -11.41 -3.17 -9.03
N SER A 110 -12.59 -2.63 -8.68
CA SER A 110 -13.89 -3.31 -8.82
C SER A 110 -14.97 -2.30 -9.22
N ASP A 111 -15.59 -2.51 -10.35
CA ASP A 111 -16.69 -1.66 -10.84
C ASP A 111 -17.89 -1.74 -9.87
N ALA A 112 -18.17 -2.92 -9.31
CA ALA A 112 -19.25 -3.09 -8.35
C ALA A 112 -19.02 -2.30 -7.05
N ASP A 113 -17.77 -2.18 -6.58
CA ASP A 113 -17.45 -1.38 -5.41
C ASP A 113 -17.52 0.13 -5.72
N GLN A 114 -17.11 0.54 -6.91
CA GLN A 114 -17.23 1.92 -7.38
C GLN A 114 -18.69 2.37 -7.51
N ALA A 115 -19.54 1.49 -8.04
CA ALA A 115 -20.98 1.77 -8.22
C ALA A 115 -21.71 2.02 -6.88
N LYS A 116 -21.25 1.41 -5.77
CA LYS A 116 -21.81 1.67 -4.43
C LYS A 116 -21.66 3.14 -4.00
N ASP A 117 -20.58 3.77 -4.40
CA ASP A 117 -20.31 5.19 -4.11
C ASP A 117 -20.75 6.12 -5.26
N GLY A 118 -21.42 5.59 -6.30
CA GLY A 118 -21.96 6.38 -7.42
C GLY A 118 -20.97 6.66 -8.55
N ASP A 119 -19.84 5.95 -8.62
CA ASP A 119 -18.89 6.09 -9.72
C ASP A 119 -19.13 5.05 -10.82
N TRP A 120 -19.49 5.53 -12.00
CA TRP A 120 -19.79 4.74 -13.18
C TRP A 120 -18.73 4.87 -14.29
N ALA A 121 -17.63 5.55 -14.01
CA ALA A 121 -16.54 5.68 -14.97
C ALA A 121 -15.90 4.32 -15.26
N ASP A 122 -15.54 4.08 -16.53
CA ASP A 122 -14.82 2.87 -16.91
C ASP A 122 -13.39 2.86 -16.34
N HIS A 123 -12.75 1.71 -16.43
CA HIS A 123 -11.41 1.48 -15.86
C HIS A 123 -10.36 2.47 -16.39
N GLU A 124 -10.34 2.78 -17.67
CA GLU A 124 -9.35 3.70 -18.24
C GLU A 124 -9.64 5.15 -17.88
N ALA A 125 -10.92 5.55 -17.90
CA ALA A 125 -11.34 6.88 -17.47
C ALA A 125 -10.97 7.14 -16.00
N ARG A 126 -11.12 6.15 -15.12
CA ARG A 126 -10.70 6.28 -13.73
C ARG A 126 -9.19 6.55 -13.58
N TYR A 127 -8.34 5.91 -14.38
CA TYR A 127 -6.89 6.21 -14.36
C TYR A 127 -6.57 7.59 -14.92
N ARG A 128 -7.18 8.02 -16.05
CA ARG A 128 -7.00 9.38 -16.57
C ARG A 128 -7.46 10.43 -15.55
N ARG A 129 -8.61 10.18 -14.90
CA ARG A 129 -9.11 11.03 -13.81
C ARG A 129 -8.13 11.09 -12.65
N SER A 130 -7.51 9.98 -12.27
CA SER A 130 -6.51 9.95 -11.19
C SER A 130 -5.27 10.78 -11.54
N ALA A 131 -4.81 10.75 -12.77
CA ALA A 131 -3.70 11.57 -13.24
C ALA A 131 -4.02 13.07 -13.13
N GLU A 132 -5.18 13.50 -13.63
CA GLU A 132 -5.66 14.88 -13.54
C GLU A 132 -5.85 15.32 -12.08
N TYR A 133 -6.38 14.41 -11.23
CA TYR A 133 -6.58 14.64 -9.81
C TYR A 133 -5.25 14.91 -9.09
N ILE A 134 -4.24 14.09 -9.32
CA ILE A 134 -2.91 14.25 -8.71
C ILE A 134 -2.29 15.59 -9.13
N ALA A 135 -2.39 15.95 -10.41
CA ALA A 135 -1.90 17.23 -10.90
C ALA A 135 -2.55 18.41 -10.18
N LEU A 136 -3.87 18.36 -9.97
CA LEU A 136 -4.60 19.39 -9.23
C LEU A 136 -4.27 19.42 -7.74
N LEU A 137 -4.08 18.27 -7.09
CA LEU A 137 -3.60 18.22 -5.71
C LEU A 137 -2.27 18.97 -5.57
N ARG A 138 -1.28 18.63 -6.41
CA ARG A 138 0.04 19.28 -6.39
C ARG A 138 -0.07 20.77 -6.59
N ARG A 139 -0.76 21.21 -7.65
CA ARG A 139 -0.94 22.62 -7.92
C ARG A 139 -1.59 23.36 -6.74
N THR A 140 -2.63 22.79 -6.13
CA THR A 140 -3.28 23.38 -4.96
C THR A 140 -2.34 23.53 -3.77
N TRP A 141 -1.39 22.58 -3.60
CA TRP A 141 -0.40 22.65 -2.51
C TRP A 141 0.77 23.58 -2.78
N THR A 142 1.19 23.73 -4.03
CA THR A 142 2.45 24.40 -4.38
C THR A 142 2.31 25.77 -5.05
N GLU A 143 1.20 26.02 -5.76
CA GLU A 143 0.99 27.33 -6.42
C GLU A 143 0.87 28.47 -5.39
N SER A 144 1.60 29.54 -5.63
CA SER A 144 1.63 30.72 -4.77
C SER A 144 0.46 31.69 -5.01
N ALA A 145 -0.23 31.57 -6.13
CA ALA A 145 -1.34 32.42 -6.55
C ALA A 145 -2.54 31.58 -7.02
N PRO A 146 -3.76 32.14 -6.99
CA PRO A 146 -4.94 31.50 -7.56
C PRO A 146 -4.74 31.12 -9.02
N PHE A 147 -5.24 29.93 -9.41
CA PHE A 147 -5.16 29.44 -10.78
C PHE A 147 -6.50 28.88 -11.27
N ASP A 148 -6.67 28.90 -12.57
CA ASP A 148 -7.78 28.22 -13.25
C ASP A 148 -7.33 26.87 -13.81
N HIS A 149 -8.26 25.93 -13.88
CA HIS A 149 -8.06 24.63 -14.52
C HIS A 149 -9.28 24.25 -15.35
N THR A 150 -9.04 23.74 -16.54
CA THR A 150 -10.05 23.14 -17.40
C THR A 150 -9.45 21.87 -18.00
N GLY A 151 -9.88 20.72 -17.49
CA GLY A 151 -9.44 19.40 -17.93
C GLY A 151 -10.59 18.52 -18.40
N GLU A 152 -10.32 17.23 -18.54
CA GLU A 152 -11.30 16.23 -18.95
C GLU A 152 -12.36 15.98 -17.86
N PHE A 153 -11.93 15.91 -16.60
CA PHE A 153 -12.79 15.53 -15.48
C PHE A 153 -13.10 16.68 -14.53
N TYR A 154 -12.23 17.69 -14.47
CA TYR A 154 -12.36 18.75 -13.47
C TYR A 154 -12.26 20.12 -14.13
N ARG A 155 -13.11 21.03 -13.67
CA ARG A 155 -13.04 22.43 -14.04
C ARG A 155 -13.13 23.29 -12.79
N THR A 156 -12.12 24.12 -12.56
CA THR A 156 -12.06 24.99 -11.39
C THR A 156 -11.63 26.40 -11.79
N ARG A 157 -12.01 27.41 -11.03
CA ARG A 157 -11.65 28.80 -11.27
C ARG A 157 -11.16 29.45 -9.96
N GLY A 158 -10.06 30.17 -10.04
CA GLY A 158 -9.47 30.84 -8.88
C GLY A 158 -9.08 29.87 -7.76
N THR A 159 -8.66 28.65 -8.13
CA THR A 159 -8.28 27.62 -7.15
C THR A 159 -7.06 28.07 -6.38
N TRP A 160 -7.19 28.13 -5.06
CA TRP A 160 -6.12 28.45 -4.14
C TRP A 160 -6.45 27.94 -2.74
N SER A 161 -5.44 27.74 -1.91
CA SER A 161 -5.61 27.33 -0.51
C SER A 161 -4.64 28.07 0.37
N GLU A 162 -5.13 28.65 1.44
CA GLU A 162 -4.31 29.23 2.50
C GLU A 162 -3.59 28.15 3.30
N ILE A 163 -4.27 27.00 3.56
CA ILE A 163 -3.65 25.87 4.24
C ILE A 163 -2.67 25.15 3.31
N ARG A 164 -1.42 25.02 3.74
CA ARG A 164 -0.33 24.33 3.04
C ARG A 164 0.04 23.05 3.74
N CYS A 165 0.67 22.15 3.00
CA CYS A 165 1.29 20.96 3.58
C CYS A 165 2.38 21.41 4.58
N ARG A 166 2.59 20.64 5.63
CA ARG A 166 3.74 20.78 6.51
C ARG A 166 5.01 20.21 5.86
N GLN A 167 4.82 19.21 5.00
CA GLN A 167 5.88 18.57 4.24
C GLN A 167 6.22 19.36 2.97
N GLU A 168 7.49 19.41 2.60
CA GLU A 168 7.97 20.05 1.37
C GLU A 168 8.51 19.03 0.38
N PRO A 169 8.26 19.22 -0.92
CA PRO A 169 7.44 20.27 -1.54
C PRO A 169 5.93 20.04 -1.38
N HIS A 170 5.50 18.84 -1.00
CA HIS A 170 4.12 18.43 -0.76
C HIS A 170 4.05 17.08 -0.05
N ILE A 171 2.86 16.64 0.35
CA ILE A 171 2.59 15.30 0.88
C ILE A 171 3.01 14.24 -0.15
N PRO A 172 3.79 13.20 0.24
CA PRO A 172 4.16 12.12 -0.68
C PRO A 172 2.94 11.43 -1.28
N ILE A 173 2.97 11.23 -2.60
CA ILE A 173 1.87 10.63 -3.37
C ILE A 173 2.27 9.23 -3.81
N TYR A 174 1.56 8.25 -3.29
CA TYR A 174 1.62 6.85 -3.69
C TYR A 174 0.52 6.56 -4.70
N GLY A 175 0.79 5.64 -5.61
CA GLY A 175 -0.22 5.12 -6.53
C GLY A 175 0.26 3.84 -7.17
N GLY A 176 -0.64 3.06 -7.74
CA GLY A 176 -0.26 1.79 -8.32
C GLY A 176 -1.37 1.17 -9.17
N GLY A 177 -1.01 0.13 -9.87
CA GLY A 177 -1.90 -0.65 -10.73
C GLY A 177 -1.09 -1.48 -11.72
N GLY A 178 -1.60 -2.66 -12.07
CA GLY A 178 -0.88 -3.63 -12.91
C GLY A 178 -1.07 -3.45 -14.42
N SER A 179 -2.04 -2.64 -14.85
CA SER A 179 -2.37 -2.47 -16.28
C SER A 179 -1.51 -1.40 -16.97
N ASP A 180 -1.42 -1.47 -18.29
CA ASP A 180 -0.76 -0.43 -19.10
C ASP A 180 -1.40 0.94 -18.91
N ALA A 181 -2.72 0.99 -18.79
CA ALA A 181 -3.45 2.22 -18.48
C ALA A 181 -3.03 2.80 -17.11
N ALA A 182 -2.83 1.95 -16.12
CA ALA A 182 -2.34 2.37 -14.80
C ALA A 182 -0.92 2.95 -14.88
N ILE A 183 -0.02 2.26 -15.58
CA ILE A 183 1.37 2.71 -15.74
C ILE A 183 1.41 4.06 -16.43
N ARG A 184 0.77 4.19 -17.60
CA ARG A 184 0.72 5.45 -18.36
C ARG A 184 0.13 6.62 -17.57
N ALA A 185 -0.91 6.36 -16.78
CA ALA A 185 -1.60 7.41 -16.05
C ALA A 185 -0.89 7.79 -14.74
N LEU A 186 -0.24 6.86 -14.05
CA LEU A 186 0.28 7.12 -12.70
C LEU A 186 1.79 7.32 -12.64
N ALA A 187 2.58 6.59 -13.45
CA ALA A 187 4.04 6.69 -13.40
C ALA A 187 4.58 8.11 -13.57
N PRO A 188 3.99 8.98 -14.44
CA PRO A 188 4.39 10.38 -14.56
C PRO A 188 4.03 11.25 -13.35
N HIS A 189 3.17 10.76 -12.46
CA HIS A 189 2.54 11.62 -11.45
C HIS A 189 2.83 11.21 -10.00
N VAL A 190 3.14 9.96 -9.70
CA VAL A 190 3.39 9.51 -8.33
C VAL A 190 4.84 9.70 -7.91
N ASP A 191 5.06 9.80 -6.60
CA ASP A 191 6.40 9.82 -6.02
C ASP A 191 6.85 8.39 -5.68
N ILE A 192 5.89 7.52 -5.33
CA ILE A 192 6.11 6.11 -5.04
C ILE A 192 5.10 5.26 -5.80
N TYR A 193 5.58 4.30 -6.62
CA TYR A 193 4.73 3.35 -7.31
C TYR A 193 4.57 2.07 -6.50
N MET A 194 3.32 1.69 -6.18
CA MET A 194 3.02 0.53 -5.35
C MET A 194 2.82 -0.74 -6.16
N LEU A 195 3.46 -1.82 -5.71
CA LEU A 195 3.45 -3.15 -6.32
C LEU A 195 2.95 -4.19 -5.33
N TRP A 196 2.37 -5.27 -5.84
CA TRP A 196 2.17 -6.48 -5.06
C TRP A 196 3.39 -7.39 -5.17
N GLY A 197 3.60 -8.29 -4.19
CA GLY A 197 4.70 -9.23 -4.17
C GLY A 197 4.52 -10.28 -5.27
N GLU A 198 5.23 -10.09 -6.37
CA GLU A 198 5.42 -11.03 -7.46
C GLU A 198 6.82 -11.62 -7.38
N PRO A 199 7.14 -12.72 -8.13
CA PRO A 199 8.51 -13.20 -8.21
C PRO A 199 9.49 -12.09 -8.63
N LEU A 200 10.75 -12.19 -8.21
CA LEU A 200 11.75 -11.13 -8.39
C LEU A 200 11.93 -10.73 -9.86
N ARG A 201 11.92 -11.72 -10.78
CA ARG A 201 12.05 -11.47 -12.22
C ARG A 201 10.90 -10.61 -12.75
N GLU A 202 9.67 -10.97 -12.40
CA GLU A 202 8.44 -10.30 -12.83
C GLU A 202 8.36 -8.89 -12.20
N THR A 203 8.76 -8.77 -10.93
CA THR A 203 8.86 -7.49 -10.21
C THR A 203 9.87 -6.57 -10.89
N ALA A 204 11.08 -7.05 -11.23
CA ALA A 204 12.10 -6.26 -11.91
C ALA A 204 11.59 -5.76 -13.27
N ALA A 205 11.03 -6.66 -14.10
CA ALA A 205 10.50 -6.31 -15.41
C ALA A 205 9.35 -5.27 -15.31
N PHE A 206 8.51 -5.40 -14.29
CA PHE A 206 7.43 -4.43 -14.06
C PHE A 206 7.98 -3.06 -13.64
N MET A 207 8.93 -3.02 -12.70
CA MET A 207 9.58 -1.78 -12.27
C MET A 207 10.24 -1.06 -13.44
N ASP A 208 10.89 -1.80 -14.36
CA ASP A 208 11.53 -1.21 -15.53
C ASP A 208 10.52 -0.58 -16.49
N ARG A 209 9.36 -1.18 -16.69
CA ARG A 209 8.26 -0.58 -17.47
C ARG A 209 7.76 0.72 -16.84
N VAL A 210 7.60 0.75 -15.51
CA VAL A 210 7.19 1.96 -14.78
C VAL A 210 8.26 3.05 -14.90
N ARG A 211 9.56 2.70 -14.76
CA ARG A 211 10.66 3.66 -14.93
C ARG A 211 10.71 4.25 -16.33
N GLN A 212 10.53 3.41 -17.36
CA GLN A 212 10.51 3.86 -18.76
C GLN A 212 9.39 4.87 -19.01
N GLU A 213 8.18 4.59 -18.53
CA GLU A 213 7.04 5.51 -18.69
C GLU A 213 7.25 6.81 -17.91
N ALA A 214 7.70 6.73 -16.66
CA ALA A 214 7.97 7.90 -15.84
C ALA A 214 9.04 8.81 -16.44
N ALA A 215 10.07 8.22 -17.04
CA ALA A 215 11.18 8.95 -17.69
C ALA A 215 10.72 9.83 -18.85
N LEU A 216 9.63 9.48 -19.55
CA LEU A 216 9.03 10.32 -20.60
C LEU A 216 8.59 11.70 -20.08
N SER A 217 8.33 11.81 -18.79
CA SER A 217 7.96 13.05 -18.11
C SER A 217 9.04 13.57 -17.17
N GLY A 218 10.29 13.08 -17.29
CA GLY A 218 11.40 13.46 -16.42
C GLY A 218 11.24 13.02 -14.97
N ARG A 219 10.41 11.99 -14.69
CA ARG A 219 10.13 11.48 -13.34
C ARG A 219 10.88 10.18 -13.08
N ASN A 220 11.18 9.93 -11.82
CA ASN A 220 11.82 8.71 -11.36
C ASN A 220 11.20 8.29 -10.01
N PRO A 221 10.04 7.65 -10.00
CA PRO A 221 9.38 7.25 -8.76
C PRO A 221 10.18 6.17 -8.02
N SER A 222 10.13 6.20 -6.70
CA SER A 222 10.52 5.08 -5.86
C SER A 222 9.45 3.97 -5.94
N PHE A 223 9.74 2.82 -5.32
CA PHE A 223 8.80 1.70 -5.32
C PHE A 223 8.45 1.26 -3.90
N SER A 224 7.19 0.88 -3.73
CA SER A 224 6.68 0.18 -2.55
C SER A 224 6.22 -1.21 -2.94
N LEU A 225 6.63 -2.24 -2.22
CA LEU A 225 6.23 -3.62 -2.46
C LEU A 225 5.42 -4.15 -1.27
N SER A 226 4.36 -4.88 -1.58
CA SER A 226 3.45 -5.43 -0.57
C SER A 226 3.53 -6.95 -0.52
N THR A 227 3.83 -7.51 0.65
CA THR A 227 3.88 -8.96 0.92
C THR A 227 3.27 -9.31 2.28
N ARG A 228 3.09 -10.62 2.55
CA ARG A 228 2.55 -11.12 3.81
C ARG A 228 3.52 -12.11 4.46
N PRO A 229 4.42 -11.66 5.34
CA PRO A 229 5.34 -12.55 6.02
C PRO A 229 4.60 -13.55 6.93
N ILE A 230 5.04 -14.81 6.88
CA ILE A 230 4.63 -15.88 7.81
C ILE A 230 5.90 -16.40 8.47
N LEU A 231 6.10 -16.05 9.73
CA LEU A 231 7.33 -16.28 10.46
C LEU A 231 7.17 -17.40 11.50
N ALA A 232 8.23 -18.19 11.69
CA ALA A 232 8.40 -19.04 12.86
C ALA A 232 9.90 -19.22 13.18
N ALA A 233 10.22 -19.87 14.31
CA ALA A 233 11.60 -20.06 14.76
C ALA A 233 12.40 -20.96 13.81
N THR A 234 11.76 -21.93 13.21
CA THR A 234 12.35 -22.83 12.21
C THR A 234 11.59 -22.79 10.91
N GLU A 235 12.24 -23.19 9.82
CA GLU A 235 11.60 -23.24 8.49
C GLU A 235 10.43 -24.23 8.49
N GLY A 236 10.57 -25.40 9.10
CA GLY A 236 9.49 -26.38 9.22
C GLY A 236 8.26 -25.83 9.91
N GLU A 237 8.43 -25.18 11.05
CA GLU A 237 7.33 -24.53 11.77
C GLU A 237 6.67 -23.38 10.96
N ALA A 238 7.46 -22.62 10.20
CA ALA A 238 6.92 -21.56 9.36
C ALA A 238 6.02 -22.15 8.24
N TRP A 239 6.45 -23.24 7.62
CA TRP A 239 5.63 -23.94 6.63
C TRP A 239 4.41 -24.63 7.23
N ASP A 240 4.50 -25.19 8.44
CA ASP A 240 3.34 -25.74 9.15
C ASP A 240 2.32 -24.64 9.47
N ARG A 241 2.78 -23.47 9.93
CA ARG A 241 1.96 -22.29 10.14
C ARG A 241 1.30 -21.82 8.84
N ALA A 242 2.05 -21.77 7.72
CA ALA A 242 1.53 -21.37 6.43
C ALA A 242 0.42 -22.31 5.94
N ARG A 243 0.61 -23.60 6.06
CA ARG A 243 -0.41 -24.62 5.73
C ARG A 243 -1.66 -24.47 6.61
N ALA A 244 -1.48 -24.29 7.93
CA ALA A 244 -2.60 -24.09 8.86
C ALA A 244 -3.40 -22.80 8.52
N ILE A 245 -2.72 -21.73 8.11
CA ILE A 245 -3.35 -20.49 7.61
C ILE A 245 -4.18 -20.79 6.36
N LEU A 246 -3.62 -21.50 5.38
CA LEU A 246 -4.32 -21.86 4.15
C LEU A 246 -5.57 -22.69 4.43
N ASP A 247 -5.45 -23.73 5.27
CA ASP A 247 -6.56 -24.59 5.66
C ASP A 247 -7.69 -23.78 6.32
N ARG A 248 -7.34 -22.84 7.20
CA ARG A 248 -8.30 -21.97 7.85
C ARG A 248 -8.99 -21.02 6.88
N VAL A 249 -8.25 -20.43 5.93
CA VAL A 249 -8.81 -19.58 4.85
C VAL A 249 -9.79 -20.38 4.00
N LEU A 250 -9.46 -21.61 3.64
CA LEU A 250 -10.33 -22.49 2.86
C LEU A 250 -11.57 -22.91 3.67
N ALA A 251 -11.40 -23.25 4.95
CA ALA A 251 -12.51 -23.57 5.85
C ALA A 251 -13.49 -22.40 6.02
N ASN A 252 -12.98 -21.18 6.24
CA ASN A 252 -13.79 -19.97 6.36
C ASN A 252 -14.61 -19.68 5.08
N ARG A 253 -14.17 -20.17 3.93
CA ARG A 253 -14.90 -20.06 2.65
C ARG A 253 -16.01 -21.09 2.48
N GLY A 254 -16.05 -22.14 3.30
CA GLY A 254 -17.11 -23.15 3.25
C GLY A 254 -17.25 -23.85 1.90
N GLY A 255 -16.15 -24.05 1.17
CA GLY A 255 -16.16 -24.67 -0.16
C GLY A 255 -16.56 -23.77 -1.33
N ALA A 256 -16.87 -22.49 -1.08
CA ALA A 256 -17.15 -21.54 -2.16
C ALA A 256 -15.93 -21.36 -3.08
N PRO A 257 -16.09 -21.26 -4.40
CA PRO A 257 -14.98 -21.03 -5.33
C PRO A 257 -14.31 -19.68 -5.06
N ALA A 258 -13.01 -19.57 -5.34
CA ALA A 258 -12.31 -18.29 -5.20
C ALA A 258 -12.96 -17.22 -6.10
N PRO A 259 -13.16 -15.98 -5.61
CA PRO A 259 -13.73 -14.92 -6.43
C PRO A 259 -12.86 -14.69 -7.67
N ARG A 260 -13.46 -14.66 -8.85
CA ARG A 260 -12.75 -14.27 -10.07
C ARG A 260 -12.52 -12.76 -10.05
N ARG A 261 -11.25 -12.34 -10.15
CA ARG A 261 -10.87 -10.94 -10.21
C ARG A 261 -10.52 -10.54 -11.64
N GLN A 262 -11.02 -9.40 -12.06
CA GLN A 262 -10.76 -8.88 -13.42
C GLN A 262 -9.51 -7.99 -13.48
N ASN A 263 -9.04 -7.48 -12.36
CA ASN A 263 -7.88 -6.58 -12.35
C ASN A 263 -6.57 -7.33 -12.73
N VAL A 264 -5.71 -6.64 -13.47
CA VAL A 264 -4.47 -7.20 -14.02
C VAL A 264 -3.51 -7.66 -12.93
N GLY A 265 -3.44 -6.98 -11.80
CA GLY A 265 -2.58 -7.39 -10.68
C GLY A 265 -2.96 -8.77 -10.15
N SER A 266 -4.27 -9.04 -9.95
CA SER A 266 -4.73 -10.37 -9.54
C SER A 266 -4.42 -11.44 -10.60
N GLN A 267 -4.58 -11.13 -11.88
CA GLN A 267 -4.27 -12.07 -12.96
C GLN A 267 -2.78 -12.44 -12.98
N ARG A 268 -1.89 -11.47 -12.75
CA ARG A 268 -0.44 -11.70 -12.68
C ARG A 268 -0.07 -12.60 -11.50
N LEU A 269 -0.65 -12.38 -10.31
CA LEU A 269 -0.41 -13.26 -9.17
C LEU A 269 -0.92 -14.69 -9.39
N LEU A 270 -2.09 -14.85 -10.03
CA LEU A 270 -2.64 -16.15 -10.38
C LEU A 270 -1.81 -16.85 -11.48
N GLN A 271 -1.23 -16.09 -12.40
CA GLN A 271 -0.32 -16.62 -13.39
C GLN A 271 0.97 -17.15 -12.73
N ALA A 272 1.58 -16.36 -11.83
CA ALA A 272 2.74 -16.83 -11.06
C ALA A 272 2.40 -18.11 -10.28
N ALA A 273 1.23 -18.16 -9.64
CA ALA A 273 0.78 -19.35 -8.91
C ALA A 273 0.57 -20.58 -9.81
N ALA A 274 0.24 -20.38 -11.08
CA ALA A 274 0.13 -21.49 -12.05
C ALA A 274 1.49 -22.02 -12.51
N GLU A 275 2.54 -21.21 -12.43
CA GLU A 275 3.91 -21.60 -12.81
C GLU A 275 4.59 -22.42 -11.69
N ALA A 276 4.44 -21.96 -10.43
CA ALA A 276 4.97 -22.66 -9.26
C ALA A 276 4.24 -22.26 -7.98
N GLU A 277 4.21 -23.16 -7.00
CA GLU A 277 3.67 -22.87 -5.66
C GLU A 277 4.60 -21.96 -4.87
N VAL A 278 5.91 -22.14 -4.99
CA VAL A 278 6.94 -21.35 -4.33
C VAL A 278 7.91 -20.81 -5.37
N HIS A 279 8.18 -19.52 -5.29
CA HIS A 279 9.14 -18.82 -6.16
C HIS A 279 10.29 -18.26 -5.34
N ASP A 280 11.41 -17.98 -6.02
CA ASP A 280 12.63 -17.42 -5.45
C ASP A 280 13.06 -18.21 -4.19
N THR A 281 13.29 -17.54 -3.06
CA THR A 281 13.68 -18.22 -1.82
C THR A 281 12.47 -18.73 -1.03
N CYS A 282 11.40 -17.95 -0.91
CA CYS A 282 10.29 -18.26 0.01
C CYS A 282 8.97 -17.55 -0.36
N LEU A 283 8.81 -17.08 -1.57
CA LEU A 283 7.56 -16.45 -2.02
C LEU A 283 6.53 -17.54 -2.34
N TRP A 284 5.51 -17.66 -1.49
CA TRP A 284 4.45 -18.64 -1.58
C TRP A 284 3.16 -18.06 -2.16
N THR A 285 2.57 -18.75 -3.12
CA THR A 285 1.45 -18.25 -3.93
C THR A 285 0.11 -18.93 -3.65
N SER A 286 0.06 -20.02 -2.89
CA SER A 286 -1.17 -20.79 -2.66
C SER A 286 -2.27 -19.94 -1.99
N LEU A 287 -1.92 -19.00 -1.14
CA LEU A 287 -2.89 -18.07 -0.56
C LEU A 287 -3.48 -17.10 -1.59
N ALA A 288 -2.72 -16.74 -2.63
CA ALA A 288 -3.27 -15.97 -3.75
C ALA A 288 -4.34 -16.78 -4.49
N VAL A 289 -4.09 -18.06 -4.75
CA VAL A 289 -5.10 -18.96 -5.34
C VAL A 289 -6.33 -19.06 -4.43
N ALA A 290 -6.11 -19.32 -3.14
CA ALA A 290 -7.20 -19.50 -2.18
C ALA A 290 -8.09 -18.25 -2.04
N THR A 291 -7.57 -17.04 -2.21
CA THR A 291 -8.30 -15.77 -2.07
C THR A 291 -8.74 -15.16 -3.41
N GLY A 292 -8.41 -15.80 -4.55
CA GLY A 292 -8.58 -15.24 -5.89
C GLY A 292 -7.70 -14.02 -6.11
N ALA A 293 -6.53 -14.00 -5.49
CA ALA A 293 -5.55 -12.91 -5.52
C ALA A 293 -6.17 -11.53 -5.17
N GLN A 294 -6.97 -11.51 -4.12
CA GLN A 294 -7.55 -10.25 -3.62
C GLN A 294 -6.48 -9.41 -2.94
N GLY A 295 -6.00 -8.38 -3.66
CA GLY A 295 -4.98 -7.48 -3.14
C GLY A 295 -3.64 -8.21 -2.91
N ASN A 296 -2.91 -7.76 -1.92
CA ASN A 296 -1.68 -8.38 -1.45
C ASN A 296 -1.97 -9.74 -0.79
N SER A 297 -1.78 -10.82 -1.53
CA SER A 297 -2.13 -12.18 -1.10
C SER A 297 -0.99 -13.20 -1.26
N THR A 298 0.20 -12.77 -1.72
CA THR A 298 1.41 -13.61 -1.71
C THR A 298 2.12 -13.51 -0.38
N ALA A 299 2.67 -14.63 0.08
CA ALA A 299 3.34 -14.71 1.38
C ALA A 299 4.84 -14.97 1.23
N LEU A 300 5.64 -14.45 2.17
CA LEU A 300 7.02 -14.86 2.37
C LEU A 300 7.06 -15.77 3.60
N VAL A 301 7.38 -17.05 3.41
CA VAL A 301 7.31 -18.08 4.45
C VAL A 301 8.70 -18.50 4.88
N GLY A 302 9.01 -18.40 6.18
CA GLY A 302 10.31 -18.85 6.68
C GLY A 302 10.67 -18.29 8.03
N THR A 303 11.92 -18.47 8.43
CA THR A 303 12.47 -17.82 9.60
C THR A 303 12.58 -16.32 9.38
N PRO A 304 12.63 -15.50 10.45
CA PRO A 304 12.86 -14.05 10.32
C PRO A 304 14.07 -13.69 9.45
N GLU A 305 15.16 -14.49 9.55
CA GLU A 305 16.37 -14.32 8.73
C GLU A 305 16.10 -14.60 7.24
N ALA A 306 15.43 -15.69 6.93
CA ALA A 306 15.14 -16.07 5.54
C ALA A 306 14.22 -15.02 4.87
N VAL A 307 13.17 -14.58 5.58
CA VAL A 307 12.24 -13.58 5.09
C VAL A 307 12.90 -12.19 4.96
N ALA A 308 13.75 -11.80 5.92
CA ALA A 308 14.51 -10.55 5.80
C ALA A 308 15.44 -10.54 4.57
N LYS A 309 16.11 -11.66 4.28
CA LYS A 309 16.92 -11.82 3.07
C LYS A 309 16.07 -11.74 1.79
N ALA A 310 14.91 -12.38 1.78
CA ALA A 310 14.00 -12.29 0.64
C ALA A 310 13.51 -10.84 0.40
N LEU A 311 13.16 -10.12 1.46
CA LEU A 311 12.79 -8.69 1.38
C LEU A 311 13.95 -7.80 0.92
N LEU A 312 15.19 -8.12 1.33
CA LEU A 312 16.39 -7.42 0.85
C LEU A 312 16.55 -7.55 -0.67
N GLU A 313 16.22 -8.69 -1.28
CA GLU A 313 16.31 -8.83 -2.75
C GLU A 313 15.34 -7.85 -3.45
N TYR A 314 14.12 -7.67 -2.96
CA TYR A 314 13.22 -6.64 -3.48
C TYR A 314 13.75 -5.22 -3.25
N TYR A 315 14.38 -4.97 -2.09
CA TYR A 315 15.03 -3.68 -1.83
C TYR A 315 16.15 -3.41 -2.86
N LYS A 316 16.95 -4.39 -3.20
CA LYS A 316 18.00 -4.29 -4.23
C LYS A 316 17.46 -3.96 -5.63
N LEU A 317 16.23 -4.39 -5.95
CA LEU A 317 15.52 -4.00 -7.18
C LEU A 317 15.04 -2.55 -7.17
N GLY A 318 14.93 -1.93 -5.98
CA GLY A 318 14.50 -0.55 -5.79
C GLY A 318 13.21 -0.37 -4.99
N ALA A 319 12.68 -1.42 -4.34
CA ALA A 319 11.56 -1.31 -3.42
C ALA A 319 12.04 -0.73 -2.07
N THR A 320 12.02 0.58 -1.94
CA THR A 320 12.49 1.30 -0.74
C THR A 320 11.45 1.35 0.37
N SER A 321 10.19 1.07 0.07
CA SER A 321 9.10 0.92 1.05
C SER A 321 8.53 -0.50 0.96
N LEU A 322 8.33 -1.14 2.11
CA LEU A 322 7.80 -2.49 2.20
C LEU A 322 6.53 -2.50 3.05
N LEU A 323 5.40 -2.77 2.40
CA LEU A 323 4.12 -2.92 3.08
C LEU A 323 3.96 -4.39 3.50
N ILE A 324 3.92 -4.63 4.79
CA ILE A 324 3.74 -5.96 5.34
C ILE A 324 2.49 -6.01 6.23
N ARG A 325 1.75 -7.10 6.10
CA ARG A 325 0.53 -7.33 6.87
C ARG A 325 0.42 -8.80 7.22
N GLY A 326 0.21 -9.11 8.49
CA GLY A 326 0.00 -10.46 8.98
C GLY A 326 -1.42 -10.98 8.75
N TYR A 327 -1.62 -12.25 9.06
CA TYR A 327 -2.93 -12.91 9.06
C TYR A 327 -3.62 -12.79 10.42
N ASP A 328 -2.84 -12.64 11.50
CA ASP A 328 -3.31 -12.16 12.81
C ASP A 328 -2.77 -10.74 13.03
N PRO A 329 -3.56 -9.67 12.75
CA PRO A 329 -3.02 -8.33 12.52
C PRO A 329 -2.19 -7.75 13.67
N ARG A 330 -2.56 -8.03 14.93
CA ARG A 330 -1.87 -7.47 16.11
C ARG A 330 -0.68 -8.31 16.54
N PRO A 331 -0.82 -9.62 16.82
CA PRO A 331 0.32 -10.48 17.15
C PRO A 331 1.40 -10.47 16.07
N ASP A 332 1.01 -10.53 14.80
CA ASP A 332 1.98 -10.52 13.71
C ASP A 332 2.73 -9.18 13.62
N ALA A 333 2.05 -8.05 13.88
CA ALA A 333 2.72 -6.75 13.92
C ALA A 333 3.77 -6.66 15.04
N VAL A 334 3.47 -7.22 16.22
CA VAL A 334 4.45 -7.33 17.33
C VAL A 334 5.62 -8.20 16.91
N GLN A 335 5.36 -9.39 16.38
CA GLN A 335 6.41 -10.31 15.92
C GLN A 335 7.29 -9.67 14.86
N TYR A 336 6.72 -8.94 13.90
CA TYR A 336 7.51 -8.24 12.89
C TYR A 336 8.42 -7.18 13.50
N GLY A 337 7.94 -6.46 14.52
CA GLY A 337 8.74 -5.46 15.23
C GLY A 337 9.91 -6.06 16.01
N GLU A 338 9.70 -7.23 16.60
CA GLU A 338 10.71 -7.90 17.42
C GLU A 338 11.74 -8.67 16.56
N GLU A 339 11.30 -9.34 15.49
CA GLU A 339 12.12 -10.32 14.80
C GLU A 339 12.51 -9.94 13.38
N LEU A 340 11.65 -9.26 12.61
CA LEU A 340 11.84 -9.04 11.18
C LEU A 340 12.41 -7.64 10.86
N ILE A 341 11.76 -6.59 11.35
CA ILE A 341 12.09 -5.20 11.01
C ILE A 341 13.52 -4.82 11.40
N PRO A 342 14.00 -5.11 12.62
CA PRO A 342 15.38 -4.80 12.99
C PRO A 342 16.39 -5.51 12.08
N ARG A 343 16.19 -6.81 11.83
CA ARG A 343 17.06 -7.64 11.01
C ARG A 343 17.12 -7.16 9.57
N LEU A 344 15.98 -6.83 8.98
CA LEU A 344 15.93 -6.27 7.63
C LEU A 344 16.68 -4.93 7.55
N ARG A 345 16.49 -4.05 8.53
CA ARG A 345 17.20 -2.76 8.58
C ARG A 345 18.71 -2.93 8.67
N GLU A 346 19.18 -3.89 9.45
CA GLU A 346 20.61 -4.25 9.53
C GLU A 346 21.15 -4.70 8.15
N LEU A 347 20.43 -5.62 7.48
CA LEU A 347 20.81 -6.10 6.16
C LEU A 347 20.84 -4.98 5.11
N VAL A 348 19.84 -4.11 5.12
CA VAL A 348 19.78 -2.95 4.23
C VAL A 348 20.91 -1.98 4.51
N ALA A 349 21.21 -1.68 5.78
CA ALA A 349 22.31 -0.78 6.16
C ALA A 349 23.67 -1.34 5.71
N ALA A 350 23.88 -2.65 5.87
CA ALA A 350 25.10 -3.31 5.41
C ALA A 350 25.22 -3.26 3.88
N HIS A 351 24.13 -3.52 3.15
CA HIS A 351 24.08 -3.42 1.69
C HIS A 351 24.41 -2.02 1.20
N ASP A 352 23.79 -0.98 1.78
CA ASP A 352 23.98 0.41 1.40
C ASP A 352 25.42 0.88 1.71
N ALA A 353 25.99 0.44 2.84
CA ALA A 353 27.36 0.75 3.20
C ALA A 353 28.36 0.16 2.20
N ALA A 354 28.16 -1.08 1.75
CA ALA A 354 29.01 -1.75 0.76
C ALA A 354 28.99 -1.09 -0.64
N ARG A 355 27.98 -0.29 -0.94
CA ARG A 355 27.81 0.42 -2.24
C ARG A 355 28.28 1.87 -2.22
N ARG A 356 28.65 2.41 -1.06
CA ARG A 356 29.24 3.76 -1.01
C ARG A 356 30.62 3.72 -1.64
N PRO A 357 30.93 4.60 -2.62
CA PRO A 357 32.29 4.71 -3.13
C PRO A 357 33.23 5.04 -1.97
N ILE A 358 34.37 4.36 -1.94
CA ILE A 358 35.45 4.71 -1.01
C ILE A 358 35.93 6.12 -1.45
N THR A 359 35.58 7.12 -0.65
CA THR A 359 36.04 8.52 -0.87
C THR A 359 37.49 8.67 -0.50
#